data_3cf2fb147c1695e20fee6a29d3807bcd
#
_entry.id   3cf2fb147c1695e20fee6a29d3807bcd
#
_cell.length_a   1.000
_cell.length_b   1.000
_cell.length_c   1.000
_cell.angle_alpha   90.00
_cell.angle_beta   90.00
_cell.angle_gamma   90.00
#
_symmetry.space_group_name_H-M   'P 1'
#
loop_
_entity.id
_entity.type
_entity.pdbx_description
1 polymer ?
#
loop_
_entity_poly.entity_id
_entity_poly.type
_entity_poly.pdbx_seq_one_letter_code
_entity_poly.pdbx_strand_id
1 'polypeptide(L)'
;NEKRKSGGLLSEIKIGALAQDQGPFSSNKEDGITAHAELRFVSPDILKYIGAPYPHIGADINTSSNTNSVWLGVVWEWEVWKKFFVGWSMGGAYHDGETDKNSAPLDRKELGCNPLFRLGINVGWRFDKNHSIGLLMDHISNAKACDTNEGLENVGVRYGYRF
;
A
#
# COMPACT_ATOMS: atom_id res chain seq x y z
N ASN A 1 -20.70 -4.49 18.16
CA ASN A 1 -19.83 -5.46 17.46
C ASN A 1 -20.68 -6.46 16.71
N GLU A 2 -21.29 -6.06 15.62
CA GLU A 2 -21.91 -7.00 14.70
C GLU A 2 -20.81 -7.79 14.01
N LYS A 3 -20.70 -9.07 14.35
CA LYS A 3 -19.94 -10.04 13.55
C LYS A 3 -20.56 -10.07 12.17
N ARG A 4 -19.92 -9.48 11.18
CA ARG A 4 -20.31 -9.69 9.79
C ARG A 4 -20.21 -11.17 9.47
N LYS A 5 -21.34 -11.78 9.21
CA LYS A 5 -21.43 -13.09 8.58
C LYS A 5 -21.14 -12.92 7.08
N SER A 6 -19.92 -12.68 6.70
CA SER A 6 -19.49 -13.05 5.37
C SER A 6 -18.83 -14.41 5.49
N GLY A 7 -19.42 -15.43 4.90
CA GLY A 7 -18.87 -16.78 4.89
C GLY A 7 -17.62 -16.93 4.02
N GLY A 8 -16.95 -15.82 3.71
CA GLY A 8 -15.77 -15.78 2.85
C GLY A 8 -14.52 -15.29 3.59
N LEU A 9 -13.38 -15.74 3.12
CA LEU A 9 -12.06 -15.30 3.61
C LEU A 9 -11.75 -13.84 3.23
N LEU A 10 -12.31 -13.35 2.11
CA LEU A 10 -12.09 -12.01 1.57
C LEU A 10 -13.01 -11.00 2.25
N SER A 11 -12.43 -9.91 2.74
CA SER A 11 -13.13 -8.84 3.45
C SER A 11 -13.42 -7.62 2.58
N GLU A 12 -12.43 -7.19 1.79
CA GLU A 12 -12.52 -5.96 0.98
C GLU A 12 -11.58 -6.05 -0.22
N ILE A 13 -11.99 -5.47 -1.34
CA ILE A 13 -11.13 -5.20 -2.50
C ILE A 13 -10.97 -3.69 -2.63
N LYS A 14 -9.75 -3.22 -2.90
CA LYS A 14 -9.50 -1.82 -3.26
C LYS A 14 -8.78 -1.75 -4.60
N ILE A 15 -9.19 -0.79 -5.42
CA ILE A 15 -8.51 -0.45 -6.68
C ILE A 15 -8.26 1.06 -6.70
N GLY A 16 -7.24 1.49 -7.38
CA GLY A 16 -6.91 2.91 -7.42
C GLY A 16 -5.90 3.31 -8.47
N ALA A 17 -5.67 4.61 -8.51
CA ALA A 17 -4.63 5.22 -9.30
C ALA A 17 -3.77 6.10 -8.38
N LEU A 18 -2.48 5.86 -8.39
CA LEU A 18 -1.52 6.57 -7.56
C LEU A 18 -0.55 7.34 -8.47
N ALA A 19 -0.18 8.54 -8.07
CA ALA A 19 0.96 9.25 -8.64
C ALA A 19 2.23 8.61 -8.07
N GLN A 20 3.08 8.09 -8.96
CA GLN A 20 4.29 7.39 -8.56
C GLN A 20 5.31 8.39 -8.01
N ASP A 21 5.86 8.04 -6.86
CA ASP A 21 6.97 8.72 -6.21
C ASP A 21 6.75 10.23 -5.99
N GLN A 22 5.52 10.64 -5.75
CA GLN A 22 5.14 12.03 -5.51
C GLN A 22 4.99 12.39 -4.01
N GLY A 23 5.43 11.51 -3.12
CA GLY A 23 5.40 11.74 -1.68
C GLY A 23 6.37 12.82 -1.20
N PRO A 24 6.16 13.37 0.01
CA PRO A 24 6.93 14.53 0.51
C PRO A 24 8.38 14.20 0.90
N PHE A 25 8.72 12.93 1.11
CA PHE A 25 10.05 12.50 1.54
C PHE A 25 10.88 11.90 0.40
N SER A 26 10.36 11.93 -0.83
CA SER A 26 11.01 11.36 -1.99
C SER A 26 11.94 12.35 -2.69
N SER A 27 13.13 11.89 -3.07
CA SER A 27 14.10 12.57 -3.93
C SER A 27 14.36 11.74 -5.18
N ASN A 28 14.89 12.32 -6.26
CA ASN A 28 15.14 11.65 -7.56
C ASN A 28 13.91 10.91 -8.07
N LYS A 29 12.81 11.66 -8.21
CA LYS A 29 11.46 11.10 -8.39
C LYS A 29 11.29 10.35 -9.71
N GLU A 30 10.71 9.17 -9.61
CA GLU A 30 10.08 8.51 -10.75
C GLU A 30 8.75 9.18 -11.09
N ASP A 31 8.31 9.03 -12.34
CA ASP A 31 7.08 9.61 -12.84
C ASP A 31 6.05 8.52 -13.21
N GLY A 32 4.84 8.99 -13.49
CA GLY A 32 3.77 8.19 -14.06
C GLY A 32 2.64 7.90 -13.09
N ILE A 33 1.64 7.23 -13.65
CA ILE A 33 0.48 6.74 -12.90
C ILE A 33 0.71 5.26 -12.59
N THR A 34 0.43 4.90 -11.36
CA THR A 34 0.47 3.51 -10.90
C THR A 34 -0.94 2.98 -10.74
N ALA A 35 -1.26 1.91 -11.46
CA ALA A 35 -2.48 1.14 -11.23
C ALA A 35 -2.30 0.31 -9.96
N HIS A 36 -3.18 0.51 -8.98
CA HIS A 36 -3.12 -0.11 -7.66
C HIS A 36 -4.27 -1.09 -7.47
N ALA A 37 -3.98 -2.26 -6.93
CA ALA A 37 -4.97 -3.24 -6.51
C ALA A 37 -4.60 -3.87 -5.17
N GLU A 38 -5.57 -4.01 -4.27
CA GLU A 38 -5.41 -4.57 -2.93
C GLU A 38 -6.55 -5.52 -2.60
N LEU A 39 -6.21 -6.69 -2.05
CA LEU A 39 -7.14 -7.63 -1.45
C LEU A 39 -6.92 -7.66 0.06
N ARG A 40 -7.97 -7.46 0.84
CA ARG A 40 -7.96 -7.57 2.31
C ARG A 40 -8.72 -8.81 2.73
N PHE A 41 -8.14 -9.53 3.67
CA PHE A 41 -8.71 -10.73 4.23
C PHE A 41 -9.32 -10.47 5.62
N VAL A 42 -10.24 -11.32 6.02
CA VAL A 42 -10.80 -11.30 7.38
C VAL A 42 -9.65 -11.52 8.38
N SER A 43 -9.61 -10.70 9.42
CA SER A 43 -8.60 -10.83 10.47
C SER A 43 -8.75 -12.16 11.21
N PRO A 44 -7.73 -13.03 11.21
CA PRO A 44 -7.77 -14.27 11.96
C PRO A 44 -7.69 -13.99 13.46
N ASP A 45 -8.24 -14.91 14.25
CA ASP A 45 -8.36 -14.74 15.70
C ASP A 45 -7.02 -14.51 16.43
N ILE A 46 -5.95 -15.06 15.91
CA ILE A 46 -4.59 -14.87 16.47
C ILE A 46 -4.15 -13.39 16.45
N LEU A 47 -4.65 -12.61 15.51
CA LEU A 47 -4.29 -11.18 15.39
C LEU A 47 -5.07 -10.27 16.35
N LYS A 48 -6.00 -10.79 17.13
CA LYS A 48 -6.75 -10.00 18.15
C LYS A 48 -5.81 -9.36 19.17
N TYR A 49 -4.71 -10.04 19.52
CA TYR A 49 -3.74 -9.55 20.49
C TYR A 49 -2.96 -8.32 20.06
N ILE A 50 -2.97 -8.02 18.75
CA ILE A 50 -2.32 -6.84 18.17
C ILE A 50 -3.32 -5.87 17.51
N GLY A 51 -4.60 -5.91 17.94
CA GLY A 51 -5.64 -5.00 17.46
C GLY A 51 -6.39 -5.48 16.22
N ALA A 52 -6.35 -6.78 15.93
CA ALA A 52 -7.09 -7.42 14.83
C ALA A 52 -6.89 -6.76 13.45
N PRO A 53 -5.65 -6.52 13.00
CA PRO A 53 -5.43 -5.98 11.66
C PRO A 53 -5.90 -6.95 10.59
N TYR A 54 -6.26 -6.41 9.42
CA TYR A 54 -6.61 -7.21 8.23
C TYR A 54 -5.34 -7.61 7.50
N PRO A 55 -5.05 -8.90 7.29
CA PRO A 55 -4.04 -9.33 6.34
C PRO A 55 -4.38 -8.82 4.95
N HIS A 56 -3.39 -8.36 4.19
CA HIS A 56 -3.62 -7.86 2.84
C HIS A 56 -2.45 -8.18 1.89
N ILE A 57 -2.78 -8.27 0.62
CA ILE A 57 -1.83 -8.37 -0.49
C ILE A 57 -2.23 -7.38 -1.57
N GLY A 58 -1.28 -6.97 -2.38
CA GLY A 58 -1.58 -6.13 -3.51
C GLY A 58 -0.44 -5.99 -4.50
N ALA A 59 -0.72 -5.21 -5.53
CA ALA A 59 0.21 -4.91 -6.60
C ALA A 59 0.06 -3.46 -7.05
N ASP A 60 1.18 -2.88 -7.41
CA ASP A 60 1.33 -1.54 -7.95
C ASP A 60 2.07 -1.63 -9.28
N ILE A 61 1.38 -1.30 -10.38
CA ILE A 61 1.91 -1.41 -11.74
C ILE A 61 2.00 -0.02 -12.35
N ASN A 62 3.21 0.42 -12.63
CA ASN A 62 3.46 1.73 -13.25
C ASN A 62 3.13 1.71 -14.74
N THR A 63 2.41 2.72 -15.22
CA THR A 63 2.00 2.84 -16.62
C THR A 63 3.09 3.42 -17.54
N SER A 64 4.19 3.91 -16.99
CA SER A 64 5.30 4.55 -17.70
C SER A 64 6.59 3.71 -17.67
N SER A 65 6.47 2.40 -17.42
CA SER A 65 7.59 1.45 -17.38
C SER A 65 8.64 1.75 -16.28
N ASN A 66 8.23 2.43 -15.22
CA ASN A 66 9.00 2.61 -14.00
C ASN A 66 8.78 1.43 -13.03
N THR A 67 9.20 1.58 -11.78
CA THR A 67 9.18 0.50 -10.80
C THR A 67 7.76 -0.03 -10.54
N ASN A 68 7.60 -1.34 -10.68
CA ASN A 68 6.43 -2.09 -10.24
C ASN A 68 6.71 -2.78 -8.92
N SER A 69 5.66 -3.08 -8.15
CA SER A 69 5.79 -3.86 -6.93
C SER A 69 4.60 -4.77 -6.67
N VAL A 70 4.87 -5.86 -5.96
CA VAL A 70 3.87 -6.69 -5.29
C VAL A 70 4.18 -6.70 -3.81
N TRP A 71 3.17 -6.71 -2.97
CA TRP A 71 3.37 -6.56 -1.55
C TRP A 71 2.35 -7.35 -0.72
N LEU A 72 2.72 -7.62 0.52
CA LEU A 72 1.87 -8.24 1.51
C LEU A 72 2.15 -7.64 2.90
N GLY A 73 1.17 -7.71 3.78
CA GLY A 73 1.30 -7.20 5.12
C GLY A 73 0.01 -7.24 5.90
N VAL A 74 -0.10 -6.30 6.83
CA VAL A 74 -1.30 -6.11 7.65
C VAL A 74 -1.70 -4.64 7.67
N VAL A 75 -3.00 -4.38 7.78
CA VAL A 75 -3.57 -3.04 7.83
C VAL A 75 -4.54 -2.92 9.01
N TRP A 76 -4.32 -1.92 9.84
CA TRP A 76 -5.26 -1.46 10.85
C TRP A 76 -6.10 -0.34 10.26
N GLU A 77 -7.40 -0.38 10.47
CA GLU A 77 -8.31 0.66 9.99
C GLU A 77 -9.41 0.90 11.02
N TRP A 78 -9.62 2.14 11.39
CA TRP A 78 -10.59 2.58 12.37
C TRP A 78 -11.54 3.60 11.77
N GLU A 79 -12.81 3.44 12.02
CA GLU A 79 -13.80 4.48 11.76
C GLU A 79 -13.73 5.51 12.90
N VAL A 80 -13.40 6.75 12.56
CA VAL A 80 -13.10 7.80 13.55
C VAL A 80 -14.24 8.80 13.70
N TRP A 81 -15.02 9.06 12.66
CA TRP A 81 -16.16 9.95 12.70
C TRP A 81 -17.08 9.77 11.49
N LYS A 82 -18.39 9.56 11.72
CA LYS A 82 -19.46 9.55 10.70
C LYS A 82 -19.05 8.93 9.36
N LYS A 83 -18.56 7.68 9.38
CA LYS A 83 -18.10 6.94 8.19
C LYS A 83 -16.72 7.36 7.65
N PHE A 84 -16.07 8.36 8.23
CA PHE A 84 -14.64 8.59 7.97
C PHE A 84 -13.80 7.53 8.65
N PHE A 85 -12.81 7.05 7.93
CA PHE A 85 -11.85 6.09 8.46
C PHE A 85 -10.43 6.58 8.27
N VAL A 86 -9.57 6.16 9.17
CA VAL A 86 -8.14 6.29 9.07
C VAL A 86 -7.51 4.91 9.25
N GLY A 87 -6.40 4.67 8.61
CA GLY A 87 -5.69 3.42 8.75
C GLY A 87 -4.21 3.57 8.45
N TRP A 88 -3.45 2.61 8.94
CA TRP A 88 -2.06 2.46 8.60
C TRP A 88 -1.73 0.99 8.34
N SER A 89 -0.73 0.73 7.53
CA SER A 89 -0.31 -0.60 7.15
C SER A 89 1.19 -0.75 7.21
N MET A 90 1.62 -1.98 7.45
CA MET A 90 3.02 -2.36 7.38
C MET A 90 3.17 -3.73 6.74
N GLY A 91 4.29 -3.95 6.08
CA GLY A 91 4.56 -5.22 5.43
C GLY A 91 5.86 -5.21 4.64
N GLY A 92 5.93 -6.10 3.66
CA GLY A 92 7.04 -6.23 2.74
C GLY A 92 6.59 -6.08 1.29
N ALA A 93 7.46 -5.53 0.46
CA ALA A 93 7.25 -5.36 -0.97
C ALA A 93 8.41 -5.98 -1.75
N TYR A 94 8.10 -6.66 -2.84
CA TYR A 94 9.05 -7.08 -3.86
C TYR A 94 8.86 -6.20 -5.09
N HIS A 95 9.95 -5.67 -5.66
CA HIS A 95 9.92 -4.73 -6.76
C HIS A 95 10.84 -5.15 -7.90
N ASP A 96 10.60 -4.61 -9.09
CA ASP A 96 11.42 -4.81 -10.28
C ASP A 96 12.33 -3.60 -10.61
N GLY A 97 12.45 -2.66 -9.68
CA GLY A 97 13.34 -1.51 -9.79
C GLY A 97 14.82 -1.85 -9.58
N GLU A 98 15.68 -0.84 -9.74
CA GLU A 98 17.12 -1.02 -9.66
C GLU A 98 17.60 -1.37 -8.23
N THR A 99 18.47 -2.36 -8.16
CA THR A 99 19.07 -2.83 -6.91
C THR A 99 20.55 -2.43 -6.77
N ASP A 100 21.23 -2.14 -7.86
CA ASP A 100 22.65 -1.84 -7.86
C ASP A 100 22.89 -0.34 -7.75
N LYS A 101 23.88 0.04 -6.97
CA LYS A 101 24.30 1.42 -6.80
C LYS A 101 24.93 1.98 -8.08
N ASN A 102 24.52 3.20 -8.45
CA ASN A 102 24.96 3.92 -9.67
C ASN A 102 24.65 3.21 -10.97
N SER A 103 23.67 2.31 -10.99
CA SER A 103 23.22 1.59 -12.19
C SER A 103 21.94 2.17 -12.78
N ALA A 104 21.13 2.85 -11.97
CA ALA A 104 19.84 3.40 -12.41
C ALA A 104 20.02 4.52 -13.45
N PRO A 105 19.19 4.57 -14.50
CA PRO A 105 19.00 5.78 -15.30
C PRO A 105 18.60 6.97 -14.41
N LEU A 106 18.82 8.20 -14.89
CA LEU A 106 18.55 9.43 -14.12
C LEU A 106 17.08 9.61 -13.68
N ASP A 107 16.17 8.91 -14.33
CA ASP A 107 14.72 8.92 -14.08
C ASP A 107 14.20 7.69 -13.32
N ARG A 108 15.11 6.85 -12.80
CA ARG A 108 14.77 5.68 -11.98
C ARG A 108 15.50 5.68 -10.65
N LYS A 109 14.87 5.05 -9.66
CA LYS A 109 15.38 4.95 -8.31
C LYS A 109 16.25 3.72 -8.08
N GLU A 110 17.27 3.93 -7.27
CA GLU A 110 18.12 2.86 -6.73
C GLU A 110 17.54 2.40 -5.38
N LEU A 111 16.70 1.38 -5.42
CA LEU A 111 15.98 0.88 -4.24
C LEU A 111 16.82 -0.07 -3.38
N GLY A 112 17.87 -0.63 -3.94
CA GLY A 112 18.94 -1.34 -3.27
C GLY A 112 18.76 -2.85 -3.24
N CYS A 113 17.71 -3.38 -2.68
CA CYS A 113 17.53 -4.82 -2.54
C CYS A 113 16.06 -5.24 -2.49
N ASN A 114 15.82 -6.53 -2.49
CA ASN A 114 14.52 -7.15 -2.31
C ASN A 114 14.56 -8.17 -1.16
N PRO A 115 13.52 -8.28 -0.34
CA PRO A 115 12.34 -7.38 -0.29
C PRO A 115 12.62 -6.05 0.41
N LEU A 116 11.75 -5.06 0.20
CA LEU A 116 11.73 -3.79 0.93
C LEU A 116 10.66 -3.80 2.04
N PHE A 117 10.85 -2.95 3.05
CA PHE A 117 9.77 -2.60 3.98
C PHE A 117 8.75 -1.72 3.27
N ARG A 118 7.45 -1.94 3.55
CA ARG A 118 6.35 -1.10 3.09
C ARG A 118 5.57 -0.57 4.27
N LEU A 119 5.35 0.74 4.28
CA LEU A 119 4.46 1.43 5.22
C LEU A 119 3.40 2.18 4.42
N GLY A 120 2.17 2.24 4.93
CA GLY A 120 1.10 2.98 4.28
C GLY A 120 0.19 3.68 5.28
N ILE A 121 -0.30 4.85 4.88
CA ILE A 121 -1.33 5.61 5.60
C ILE A 121 -2.50 5.78 4.65
N ASN A 122 -3.71 5.54 5.13
CA ASN A 122 -4.91 5.76 4.37
C ASN A 122 -5.97 6.51 5.16
N VAL A 123 -6.69 7.37 4.48
CA VAL A 123 -7.86 8.07 5.00
C VAL A 123 -8.97 7.98 3.98
N GLY A 124 -10.22 7.94 4.40
CA GLY A 124 -11.31 7.87 3.46
C GLY A 124 -12.67 7.95 4.09
N TRP A 125 -13.68 7.78 3.25
CA TRP A 125 -15.08 7.86 3.61
C TRP A 125 -15.87 6.69 3.03
N ARG A 126 -16.70 6.06 3.89
CA ARG A 126 -17.66 5.02 3.49
C ARG A 126 -19.00 5.68 3.22
N PHE A 127 -19.40 5.74 1.97
CA PHE A 127 -20.69 6.33 1.64
C PHE A 127 -21.87 5.36 1.86
N ASP A 128 -21.61 4.06 1.85
CA ASP A 128 -22.58 3.04 2.29
C ASP A 128 -21.89 1.83 2.97
N LYS A 129 -22.60 0.71 3.14
CA LYS A 129 -22.09 -0.49 3.82
C LYS A 129 -20.92 -1.15 3.08
N ASN A 130 -20.91 -1.06 1.78
CA ASN A 130 -20.04 -1.80 0.90
C ASN A 130 -18.98 -0.91 0.25
N HIS A 131 -19.27 0.37 0.00
CA HIS A 131 -18.50 1.24 -0.85
C HIS A 131 -17.75 2.34 -0.09
N SER A 132 -16.52 2.57 -0.48
CA SER A 132 -15.68 3.63 0.07
C SER A 132 -14.82 4.28 -1.01
N ILE A 133 -14.40 5.51 -0.74
CA ILE A 133 -13.36 6.23 -1.47
C ILE A 133 -12.34 6.76 -0.46
N GLY A 134 -11.08 6.80 -0.83
CA GLY A 134 -10.05 7.30 0.07
C GLY A 134 -8.75 7.63 -0.63
N LEU A 135 -7.87 8.24 0.14
CA LEU A 135 -6.50 8.53 -0.23
C LEU A 135 -5.57 7.49 0.40
N LEU A 136 -4.58 7.08 -0.34
CA LEU A 136 -3.45 6.28 0.12
C LEU A 136 -2.16 7.08 -0.10
N MET A 137 -1.29 7.03 0.87
CA MET A 137 0.13 7.31 0.72
C MET A 137 0.88 6.09 1.22
N ASP A 138 1.77 5.54 0.40
CA ASP A 138 2.66 4.46 0.81
C ASP A 138 4.13 4.78 0.55
N HIS A 139 4.99 4.13 1.30
CA HIS A 139 6.42 4.27 1.26
C HIS A 139 7.07 2.89 1.28
N ILE A 140 7.93 2.61 0.32
CA ILE A 140 8.79 1.42 0.33
C ILE A 140 10.26 1.82 0.45
N SER A 141 11.01 1.11 1.30
CA SER A 141 12.44 1.35 1.50
C SER A 141 13.11 0.16 2.17
N ASN A 142 14.43 0.08 2.08
CA ASN A 142 15.18 -0.95 2.77
C ASN A 142 15.67 -0.52 4.18
N ALA A 143 15.25 0.62 4.69
CA ALA A 143 15.67 1.16 5.99
C ALA A 143 17.20 1.24 6.16
N LYS A 144 17.95 1.47 5.07
CA LYS A 144 19.42 1.48 5.02
C LYS A 144 20.07 0.11 5.29
N ALA A 145 19.37 -0.97 5.05
CA ALA A 145 19.92 -2.33 5.17
C ALA A 145 20.78 -2.75 3.97
N CYS A 146 20.71 -2.01 2.85
CA CYS A 146 21.42 -2.28 1.60
C CYS A 146 22.28 -1.06 1.20
N ASP A 147 23.13 -1.24 0.20
CA ASP A 147 24.13 -0.24 -0.23
C ASP A 147 23.53 1.07 -0.74
N THR A 148 22.32 1.03 -1.29
CA THR A 148 21.53 2.19 -1.69
C THR A 148 20.11 2.10 -1.16
N ASN A 149 19.46 3.22 -0.90
CA ASN A 149 18.12 3.29 -0.31
C ASN A 149 17.44 4.63 -0.65
N GLU A 150 17.02 4.82 -1.86
CA GLU A 150 16.34 6.05 -2.25
C GLU A 150 14.88 6.12 -1.79
N GLY A 151 14.26 4.99 -1.50
CA GLY A 151 12.85 4.90 -1.12
C GLY A 151 11.91 5.38 -2.22
N LEU A 152 10.70 4.85 -2.28
CA LEU A 152 9.70 5.22 -3.27
C LEU A 152 8.37 5.48 -2.58
N GLU A 153 7.71 6.59 -2.92
CA GLU A 153 6.46 7.03 -2.29
C GLU A 153 5.37 7.25 -3.31
N ASN A 154 4.27 6.51 -3.19
CA ASN A 154 3.11 6.68 -4.03
C ASN A 154 1.97 7.37 -3.26
N VAL A 155 1.27 8.27 -3.93
CA VAL A 155 0.12 8.98 -3.36
C VAL A 155 -1.03 8.96 -4.36
N GLY A 156 -2.23 8.59 -3.92
CA GLY A 156 -3.37 8.61 -4.84
C GLY A 156 -4.70 8.22 -4.23
N VAL A 157 -5.65 8.00 -5.12
CA VAL A 157 -7.05 7.75 -4.79
C VAL A 157 -7.36 6.26 -4.96
N ARG A 158 -8.16 5.73 -4.04
CA ARG A 158 -8.64 4.34 -4.08
C ARG A 158 -10.14 4.27 -3.89
N TYR A 159 -10.77 3.40 -4.64
CA TYR A 159 -12.13 2.94 -4.41
C TYR A 159 -12.08 1.57 -3.72
N GLY A 160 -12.93 1.35 -2.73
CA GLY A 160 -13.04 0.10 -1.98
C GLY A 160 -14.44 -0.51 -2.04
N TYR A 161 -14.48 -1.83 -2.21
CA TYR A 161 -15.70 -2.63 -2.08
C TYR A 161 -15.54 -3.67 -0.98
N ARG A 162 -16.41 -3.62 0.01
CA ARG A 162 -16.46 -4.53 1.16
C ARG A 162 -17.59 -5.54 0.99
N PHE A 163 -17.30 -6.80 1.21
CA PHE A 163 -18.24 -7.93 1.10
C PHE A 163 -19.14 -8.10 2.31
#